data_9ebc4cfe0446fe76f061fea457c89e32
#
_entry.id   9ebc4cfe0446fe76f061fea457c89e32
#
_cell.length_a   1.000
_cell.length_b   1.000
_cell.length_c   1.000
_cell.angle_alpha   90.00
_cell.angle_beta   90.00
_cell.angle_gamma   90.00
#
_symmetry.space_group_name_H-M   'P 1'
#
loop_
_entity.id
_entity.type
_entity.pdbx_description
1 polymer ?
#
loop_
_entity_poly.entity_id
_entity_poly.type
_entity_poly.pdbx_seq_one_letter_code
_entity_poly.pdbx_strand_id
1 'polypeptide(L)'
;LVLAVCAVRAETINLGGITNSSQKALYQDDSGMPYFTEIDSYYNYRLTENYLKNGQLGDTVVNGTSWDSLSTSPNGREVNYQPVIVILAALVYKFVNMFGSVSLTQVAFWLGPIIGSLAVLPAFYIVRRATGNTWGAIVAGVIAGAAPAYFSHTYGGFFDTDMFNVLLPLMIVVFLTESVYASKPLFKGLYAGIASLFLGLFALSWSGYTYMVLLTFGTLILFIPISYIMDKKDGKDLSNKKQWLKNNPATLPLVVFIILSIIILALTVGSSMFESITTVLGSATSLQSATAGTAYPNVYVSVGELQIPQVIDVANQSGGLFSLLYAVAALFLMG
;
A
#
# COMPACT_ATOMS: atom_id res chain seq x y z
N LEU A 1 -1.45 -18.30 -10.89
CA LEU A 1 -0.83 -17.90 -9.62
C LEU A 1 -1.76 -16.96 -8.82
N VAL A 2 -2.24 -15.85 -9.42
CA VAL A 2 -3.19 -14.93 -8.76
C VAL A 2 -4.41 -15.68 -8.23
N LEU A 3 -5.05 -16.52 -9.05
CA LEU A 3 -6.22 -17.28 -8.63
C LEU A 3 -5.90 -18.26 -7.47
N ALA A 4 -4.74 -18.89 -7.47
CA ALA A 4 -4.34 -19.78 -6.38
C ALA A 4 -4.13 -19.01 -5.07
N VAL A 5 -3.46 -17.86 -5.12
CA VAL A 5 -3.25 -17.00 -3.95
C VAL A 5 -4.59 -16.40 -3.45
N CYS A 6 -5.50 -16.06 -4.36
CA CYS A 6 -6.85 -15.60 -4.02
C CYS A 6 -7.66 -16.72 -3.35
N ALA A 7 -7.60 -17.94 -3.88
CA ALA A 7 -8.33 -19.10 -3.32
C ALA A 7 -7.90 -19.41 -1.89
N VAL A 8 -6.58 -19.33 -1.59
CA VAL A 8 -6.10 -19.51 -0.20
C VAL A 8 -6.62 -18.41 0.74
N ARG A 9 -6.68 -17.15 0.28
CA ARG A 9 -7.27 -16.05 1.06
C ARG A 9 -8.78 -16.21 1.26
N ALA A 10 -9.43 -16.86 0.31
CA ALA A 10 -10.87 -17.10 0.33
C ALA A 10 -11.30 -18.19 1.31
N GLU A 11 -10.38 -19.04 1.77
CA GLU A 11 -10.69 -20.16 2.69
C GLU A 11 -11.28 -19.70 4.02
N THR A 12 -11.08 -18.43 4.41
CA THR A 12 -11.68 -17.86 5.61
C THR A 12 -13.21 -17.90 5.60
N ILE A 13 -13.86 -17.95 4.42
CA ILE A 13 -15.32 -18.10 4.33
C ILE A 13 -15.80 -19.40 4.98
N ASN A 14 -14.96 -20.43 4.98
CA ASN A 14 -15.29 -21.73 5.53
C ASN A 14 -15.08 -21.81 7.05
N LEU A 15 -14.48 -20.78 7.68
CA LEU A 15 -14.08 -20.79 9.09
C LEU A 15 -13.33 -22.09 9.43
N GLY A 16 -12.36 -22.46 8.61
CA GLY A 16 -11.71 -23.77 8.61
C GLY A 16 -10.99 -24.15 9.91
N GLY A 17 -10.60 -23.14 10.72
CA GLY A 17 -10.05 -23.36 12.06
C GLY A 17 -11.08 -23.77 13.13
N ILE A 18 -12.37 -23.68 12.82
CA ILE A 18 -13.47 -23.99 13.74
C ILE A 18 -14.16 -25.25 13.26
N THR A 19 -14.03 -26.33 14.02
CA THR A 19 -14.60 -27.65 13.67
C THR A 19 -16.04 -27.84 14.12
N ASN A 20 -16.46 -27.14 15.18
CA ASN A 20 -17.79 -27.27 15.74
C ASN A 20 -18.77 -26.32 15.05
N SER A 21 -19.85 -26.86 14.49
CA SER A 21 -20.88 -26.09 13.77
C SER A 21 -21.60 -25.05 14.65
N SER A 22 -21.84 -25.37 15.91
CA SER A 22 -22.44 -24.41 16.85
C SER A 22 -21.52 -23.23 17.13
N GLN A 23 -20.20 -23.44 17.14
CA GLN A 23 -19.21 -22.38 17.27
C GLN A 23 -19.11 -21.56 15.99
N LYS A 24 -19.20 -22.20 14.81
CA LYS A 24 -19.20 -21.44 13.53
C LYS A 24 -20.33 -20.43 13.48
N ALA A 25 -21.53 -20.81 13.94
CA ALA A 25 -22.69 -19.94 13.97
C ALA A 25 -22.50 -18.64 14.78
N LEU A 26 -21.55 -18.62 15.74
CA LEU A 26 -21.20 -17.41 16.49
C LEU A 26 -20.35 -16.41 15.69
N TYR A 27 -19.75 -16.86 14.58
CA TYR A 27 -18.89 -16.05 13.71
C TYR A 27 -19.50 -15.75 12.36
N GLN A 28 -20.81 -16.01 12.20
CA GLN A 28 -21.55 -15.80 10.95
C GLN A 28 -22.84 -15.04 11.24
N ASP A 29 -23.30 -14.29 10.23
CA ASP A 29 -24.62 -13.70 10.24
C ASP A 29 -25.71 -14.73 9.87
N ASP A 30 -26.98 -14.32 9.88
CA ASP A 30 -28.13 -15.17 9.55
C ASP A 30 -28.08 -15.71 8.11
N SER A 31 -27.30 -15.11 7.21
CA SER A 31 -27.07 -15.59 5.84
C SER A 31 -25.94 -16.61 5.73
N GLY A 32 -25.22 -16.89 6.83
CA GLY A 32 -24.05 -17.74 6.88
C GLY A 32 -22.74 -17.07 6.42
N MET A 33 -22.74 -15.75 6.22
CA MET A 33 -21.52 -14.99 5.92
C MET A 33 -20.73 -14.76 7.21
N PRO A 34 -19.41 -15.03 7.20
CA PRO A 34 -18.56 -14.69 8.35
C PRO A 34 -18.58 -13.19 8.61
N TYR A 35 -18.56 -12.82 9.89
CA TYR A 35 -18.34 -11.43 10.29
C TYR A 35 -16.96 -10.93 9.87
N PHE A 36 -16.81 -9.61 9.75
CA PHE A 36 -15.49 -9.01 9.58
C PHE A 36 -14.61 -9.27 10.79
N THR A 37 -13.32 -9.38 10.56
CA THR A 37 -12.37 -9.90 11.54
C THR A 37 -11.75 -8.83 12.42
N GLU A 38 -11.96 -7.55 12.10
CA GLU A 38 -11.42 -6.44 12.88
C GLU A 38 -12.34 -5.20 12.79
N ILE A 39 -12.12 -4.21 13.68
CA ILE A 39 -13.02 -3.07 13.88
C ILE A 39 -12.99 -2.10 12.69
N ASP A 40 -11.84 -1.89 12.07
CA ASP A 40 -11.68 -0.93 10.96
C ASP A 40 -12.45 -1.37 9.72
N SER A 41 -12.62 -2.68 9.52
CA SER A 41 -13.50 -3.23 8.47
C SER A 41 -14.95 -2.78 8.62
N TYR A 42 -15.47 -2.73 9.84
CA TYR A 42 -16.83 -2.22 10.09
C TYR A 42 -16.91 -0.70 9.91
N TYR A 43 -15.85 0.02 10.24
CA TYR A 43 -15.78 1.45 9.99
C TYR A 43 -15.79 1.75 8.48
N ASN A 44 -14.92 1.09 7.72
CA ASN A 44 -14.88 1.21 6.26
C ASN A 44 -16.19 0.82 5.59
N TYR A 45 -16.84 -0.24 6.09
CA TYR A 45 -18.16 -0.67 5.63
C TYR A 45 -19.20 0.42 5.86
N ARG A 46 -19.28 0.99 7.07
CA ARG A 46 -20.20 2.08 7.40
C ARG A 46 -19.98 3.32 6.55
N LEU A 47 -18.72 3.71 6.33
CA LEU A 47 -18.41 4.82 5.42
C LEU A 47 -18.87 4.52 3.99
N THR A 48 -18.77 3.26 3.55
CA THR A 48 -19.26 2.83 2.22
C THR A 48 -20.80 2.90 2.14
N GLU A 49 -21.50 2.49 3.18
CA GLU A 49 -22.96 2.65 3.26
C GLU A 49 -23.38 4.13 3.19
N ASN A 50 -22.70 4.99 3.96
CA ASN A 50 -22.94 6.42 3.93
C ASN A 50 -22.74 7.00 2.52
N TYR A 51 -21.62 6.62 1.88
CA TYR A 51 -21.31 7.07 0.52
C TYR A 51 -22.36 6.60 -0.51
N LEU A 52 -22.84 5.37 -0.39
CA LEU A 52 -23.90 4.86 -1.26
C LEU A 52 -25.23 5.57 -1.05
N LYS A 53 -25.57 5.95 0.19
CA LYS A 53 -26.82 6.62 0.57
C LYS A 53 -26.77 8.12 0.31
N ASN A 54 -25.69 8.77 0.68
CA ASN A 54 -25.63 10.23 0.79
C ASN A 54 -24.64 10.88 -0.20
N GLY A 55 -23.81 10.08 -0.90
CA GLY A 55 -22.74 10.57 -1.79
C GLY A 55 -21.53 11.14 -1.05
N GLN A 56 -21.44 10.96 0.27
CA GLN A 56 -20.34 11.43 1.12
C GLN A 56 -19.98 10.38 2.17
N LEU A 57 -18.76 10.48 2.75
CA LEU A 57 -18.26 9.48 3.70
C LEU A 57 -18.98 9.56 5.06
N GLY A 58 -19.33 10.75 5.51
CA GLY A 58 -20.06 10.96 6.77
C GLY A 58 -21.55 10.61 6.68
N ASP A 59 -22.16 10.47 7.84
CA ASP A 59 -23.61 10.29 7.96
C ASP A 59 -24.37 11.64 7.89
N THR A 60 -23.68 12.76 8.12
CA THR A 60 -24.22 14.11 8.08
C THR A 60 -23.20 15.13 7.56
N VAL A 61 -23.62 16.38 7.41
CA VAL A 61 -22.77 17.53 7.04
C VAL A 61 -22.83 18.60 8.12
N VAL A 62 -21.68 19.04 8.58
CA VAL A 62 -21.56 20.13 9.53
C VAL A 62 -20.63 21.19 8.94
N ASN A 63 -21.10 22.42 8.81
CA ASN A 63 -20.35 23.55 8.23
C ASN A 63 -19.77 23.26 6.83
N GLY A 64 -20.46 22.45 6.03
CA GLY A 64 -20.03 22.09 4.68
C GLY A 64 -19.00 20.94 4.59
N THR A 65 -18.59 20.36 5.72
CA THR A 65 -17.71 19.19 5.76
C THR A 65 -18.47 17.91 6.09
N SER A 66 -17.98 16.80 5.57
CA SER A 66 -18.52 15.46 5.86
C SER A 66 -18.27 15.13 7.34
N TRP A 67 -19.30 14.76 8.07
CA TRP A 67 -19.25 14.58 9.52
C TRP A 67 -19.71 13.18 9.92
N ASP A 68 -19.01 12.58 10.88
CA ASP A 68 -19.38 11.30 11.50
C ASP A 68 -19.93 11.57 12.90
N SER A 69 -21.24 11.56 13.04
CA SER A 69 -21.92 11.84 14.30
C SER A 69 -21.77 10.72 15.34
N LEU A 70 -21.40 9.52 14.91
CA LEU A 70 -21.24 8.35 15.78
C LEU A 70 -19.80 8.19 16.31
N SER A 71 -18.82 8.86 15.70
CA SER A 71 -17.46 8.88 16.22
C SER A 71 -17.30 9.94 17.32
N THR A 72 -16.43 9.68 18.30
CA THR A 72 -16.14 10.61 19.41
C THR A 72 -17.41 11.20 20.08
N SER A 73 -18.36 10.30 20.40
CA SER A 73 -19.65 10.68 21.04
C SER A 73 -19.43 11.55 22.31
N PRO A 74 -20.27 12.58 22.55
CA PRO A 74 -21.49 12.91 21.81
C PRO A 74 -21.30 13.89 20.63
N ASN A 75 -20.12 14.44 20.43
CA ASN A 75 -19.91 15.59 19.54
C ASN A 75 -19.77 15.18 18.04
N GLY A 76 -19.40 13.94 17.77
CA GLY A 76 -18.99 13.52 16.42
C GLY A 76 -17.63 14.09 16.03
N ARG A 77 -17.19 13.83 14.79
CA ARG A 77 -15.98 14.41 14.21
C ARG A 77 -16.09 14.56 12.71
N GLU A 78 -15.25 15.41 12.15
CA GLU A 78 -15.03 15.47 10.71
C GLU A 78 -14.47 14.14 10.18
N VAL A 79 -15.00 13.68 9.05
CA VAL A 79 -14.46 12.50 8.37
C VAL A 79 -13.28 12.93 7.50
N ASN A 80 -12.10 12.84 8.06
CA ASN A 80 -10.84 12.99 7.34
C ASN A 80 -10.22 11.60 7.14
N TYR A 81 -10.66 10.90 6.10
CA TYR A 81 -10.31 9.51 5.85
C TYR A 81 -9.98 9.27 4.37
N GLN A 82 -9.13 8.29 4.10
CA GLN A 82 -8.69 7.93 2.77
C GLN A 82 -9.87 7.30 1.98
N PRO A 83 -10.32 7.93 0.88
CA PRO A 83 -11.59 7.56 0.26
C PRO A 83 -11.53 6.34 -0.67
N VAL A 84 -10.34 5.88 -1.06
CA VAL A 84 -10.20 4.88 -2.15
C VAL A 84 -10.91 3.58 -1.83
N ILE A 85 -10.79 3.06 -0.61
CA ILE A 85 -11.45 1.81 -0.23
C ILE A 85 -12.98 1.93 -0.33
N VAL A 86 -13.53 3.04 0.14
CA VAL A 86 -14.96 3.32 0.12
C VAL A 86 -15.49 3.48 -1.31
N ILE A 87 -14.79 4.29 -2.12
CA ILE A 87 -15.17 4.53 -3.51
C ILE A 87 -15.08 3.23 -4.32
N LEU A 88 -13.99 2.47 -4.15
CA LEU A 88 -13.79 1.20 -4.82
C LEU A 88 -14.90 0.21 -4.46
N ALA A 89 -15.19 0.04 -3.18
CA ALA A 89 -16.25 -0.86 -2.72
C ALA A 89 -17.63 -0.44 -3.27
N ALA A 90 -17.94 0.85 -3.25
CA ALA A 90 -19.20 1.37 -3.80
C ALA A 90 -19.30 1.16 -5.32
N LEU A 91 -18.20 1.35 -6.07
CA LEU A 91 -18.18 1.11 -7.51
C LEU A 91 -18.32 -0.37 -7.84
N VAL A 92 -17.60 -1.25 -7.13
CA VAL A 92 -17.72 -2.71 -7.31
C VAL A 92 -19.11 -3.17 -6.95
N TYR A 93 -19.68 -2.68 -5.84
CA TYR A 93 -21.06 -2.99 -5.44
C TYR A 93 -22.06 -2.61 -6.52
N LYS A 94 -22.01 -1.38 -7.04
CA LYS A 94 -22.89 -0.94 -8.14
C LYS A 94 -22.68 -1.79 -9.40
N PHE A 95 -21.42 -2.08 -9.75
CA PHE A 95 -21.11 -2.85 -10.95
C PHE A 95 -21.63 -4.29 -10.87
N VAL A 96 -21.37 -5.02 -9.79
CA VAL A 96 -21.82 -6.41 -9.67
C VAL A 96 -23.33 -6.52 -9.59
N ASN A 97 -24.01 -5.55 -8.97
CA ASN A 97 -25.46 -5.49 -8.90
C ASN A 97 -26.16 -5.14 -10.23
N MET A 98 -25.40 -4.79 -11.28
CA MET A 98 -25.93 -4.74 -12.65
C MET A 98 -26.20 -6.14 -13.24
N PHE A 99 -25.56 -7.18 -12.69
CA PHE A 99 -25.62 -8.55 -13.22
C PHE A 99 -26.34 -9.53 -12.27
N GLY A 100 -26.54 -9.16 -11.02
CA GLY A 100 -27.20 -10.01 -10.02
C GLY A 100 -27.31 -9.30 -8.68
N SER A 101 -27.99 -9.92 -7.71
CA SER A 101 -28.18 -9.36 -6.37
C SER A 101 -27.04 -9.80 -5.46
N VAL A 102 -26.15 -8.89 -5.11
CA VAL A 102 -25.01 -9.12 -4.20
C VAL A 102 -25.09 -8.12 -3.06
N SER A 103 -24.92 -8.56 -1.81
CA SER A 103 -24.92 -7.65 -0.66
C SER A 103 -23.61 -6.83 -0.59
N LEU A 104 -23.66 -5.66 0.05
CA LEU A 104 -22.45 -4.87 0.29
C LEU A 104 -21.47 -5.63 1.18
N THR A 105 -21.95 -6.41 2.15
CA THR A 105 -21.12 -7.28 3.00
C THR A 105 -20.32 -8.29 2.17
N GLN A 106 -20.96 -8.92 1.17
CA GLN A 106 -20.26 -9.83 0.28
C GLN A 106 -19.17 -9.12 -0.52
N VAL A 107 -19.45 -7.93 -1.06
CA VAL A 107 -18.43 -7.14 -1.79
C VAL A 107 -17.26 -6.78 -0.87
N ALA A 108 -17.53 -6.24 0.31
CA ALA A 108 -16.51 -5.86 1.27
C ALA A 108 -15.67 -7.07 1.72
N PHE A 109 -16.31 -8.23 1.96
CA PHE A 109 -15.64 -9.47 2.33
C PHE A 109 -14.61 -9.93 1.29
N TRP A 110 -14.95 -9.80 -0.01
CA TRP A 110 -14.13 -10.32 -1.10
C TRP A 110 -13.07 -9.35 -1.63
N LEU A 111 -13.15 -8.05 -1.32
CA LEU A 111 -12.21 -7.07 -1.85
C LEU A 111 -10.77 -7.32 -1.40
N GLY A 112 -10.54 -7.61 -0.11
CA GLY A 112 -9.22 -7.93 0.42
C GLY A 112 -8.54 -9.10 -0.34
N PRO A 113 -9.17 -10.29 -0.44
CA PRO A 113 -8.67 -11.42 -1.23
C PRO A 113 -8.33 -11.07 -2.68
N ILE A 114 -9.21 -10.37 -3.36
CA ILE A 114 -9.03 -10.03 -4.79
C ILE A 114 -7.87 -9.05 -4.96
N ILE A 115 -7.93 -7.90 -4.31
CA ILE A 115 -6.92 -6.83 -4.44
C ILE A 115 -5.55 -7.30 -3.92
N GLY A 116 -5.54 -7.96 -2.75
CA GLY A 116 -4.31 -8.48 -2.15
C GLY A 116 -3.61 -9.51 -3.04
N SER A 117 -4.38 -10.32 -3.79
CA SER A 117 -3.82 -11.30 -4.71
C SER A 117 -3.23 -10.69 -5.98
N LEU A 118 -3.68 -9.49 -6.38
CA LEU A 118 -3.13 -8.78 -7.54
C LEU A 118 -1.67 -8.34 -7.34
N ALA A 119 -1.18 -8.25 -6.10
CA ALA A 119 0.23 -7.94 -5.82
C ALA A 119 1.22 -8.95 -6.42
N VAL A 120 0.76 -10.17 -6.70
CA VAL A 120 1.51 -11.20 -7.45
C VAL A 120 1.98 -10.71 -8.81
N LEU A 121 1.15 -9.92 -9.52
CA LEU A 121 1.44 -9.49 -10.90
C LEU A 121 2.66 -8.55 -10.98
N PRO A 122 2.70 -7.41 -10.27
CA PRO A 122 3.85 -6.53 -10.32
C PRO A 122 5.11 -7.18 -9.73
N ALA A 123 5.01 -8.00 -8.68
CA ALA A 123 6.16 -8.72 -8.13
C ALA A 123 6.75 -9.71 -9.15
N PHE A 124 5.90 -10.51 -9.80
CA PHE A 124 6.32 -11.38 -10.90
C PHE A 124 6.99 -10.57 -12.02
N TYR A 125 6.37 -9.48 -12.44
CA TYR A 125 6.86 -8.65 -13.54
C TYR A 125 8.24 -8.09 -13.25
N ILE A 126 8.47 -7.50 -12.07
CA ILE A 126 9.75 -6.89 -11.68
C ILE A 126 10.88 -7.91 -11.78
N VAL A 127 10.71 -9.09 -11.17
CA VAL A 127 11.76 -10.12 -11.16
C VAL A 127 11.96 -10.72 -12.55
N ARG A 128 10.89 -10.96 -13.30
CA ARG A 128 10.98 -11.44 -14.68
C ARG A 128 11.71 -10.45 -15.57
N ARG A 129 11.44 -9.16 -15.40
CA ARG A 129 12.06 -8.07 -16.14
C ARG A 129 13.55 -7.90 -15.81
N ALA A 130 13.90 -8.01 -14.52
CA ALA A 130 15.26 -7.82 -14.05
C ALA A 130 16.18 -9.02 -14.39
N THR A 131 15.67 -10.25 -14.23
CA THR A 131 16.51 -11.47 -14.29
C THR A 131 16.32 -12.32 -15.55
N GLY A 132 15.24 -12.11 -16.29
CA GLY A 132 14.84 -13.00 -17.37
C GLY A 132 14.36 -14.39 -16.90
N ASN A 133 14.38 -14.68 -15.60
CA ASN A 133 14.08 -15.99 -15.02
C ASN A 133 12.58 -16.09 -14.65
N THR A 134 11.85 -16.99 -15.31
CA THR A 134 10.42 -17.21 -15.05
C THR A 134 10.16 -17.88 -13.70
N TRP A 135 11.00 -18.83 -13.28
CA TRP A 135 10.83 -19.51 -11.99
C TRP A 135 11.09 -18.56 -10.81
N GLY A 136 12.15 -17.74 -10.90
CA GLY A 136 12.40 -16.68 -9.92
C GLY A 136 11.24 -15.69 -9.83
N ALA A 137 10.65 -15.33 -10.97
CA ALA A 137 9.48 -14.45 -11.00
C ALA A 137 8.23 -15.10 -10.38
N ILE A 138 8.00 -16.41 -10.59
CA ILE A 138 6.91 -17.15 -9.92
C ILE A 138 7.11 -17.12 -8.41
N VAL A 139 8.32 -17.42 -7.93
CA VAL A 139 8.66 -17.41 -6.51
C VAL A 139 8.44 -16.01 -5.91
N ALA A 140 8.90 -14.95 -6.58
CA ALA A 140 8.68 -13.57 -6.14
C ALA A 140 7.18 -13.22 -6.04
N GLY A 141 6.39 -13.64 -7.01
CA GLY A 141 4.93 -13.47 -6.98
C GLY A 141 4.28 -14.20 -5.81
N VAL A 142 4.71 -15.45 -5.53
CA VAL A 142 4.22 -16.21 -4.37
C VAL A 142 4.60 -15.51 -3.07
N ILE A 143 5.86 -15.10 -2.92
CA ILE A 143 6.34 -14.41 -1.72
C ILE A 143 5.54 -13.12 -1.48
N ALA A 144 5.37 -12.27 -2.50
CA ALA A 144 4.61 -11.04 -2.37
C ALA A 144 3.13 -11.29 -2.03
N GLY A 145 2.54 -12.30 -2.68
CA GLY A 145 1.13 -12.64 -2.45
C GLY A 145 0.88 -13.41 -1.15
N ALA A 146 1.85 -14.14 -0.60
CA ALA A 146 1.69 -14.99 0.57
C ALA A 146 2.55 -14.54 1.76
N ALA A 147 3.17 -13.34 1.70
CA ALA A 147 3.90 -12.78 2.84
C ALA A 147 2.99 -12.74 4.08
N PRO A 148 3.41 -13.31 5.22
CA PRO A 148 2.53 -13.51 6.37
C PRO A 148 1.82 -12.24 6.83
N ALA A 149 2.54 -11.13 6.97
CA ALA A 149 1.99 -9.84 7.36
C ALA A 149 0.94 -9.32 6.36
N TYR A 150 1.20 -9.42 5.05
CA TYR A 150 0.24 -9.00 4.04
C TYR A 150 -0.94 -9.94 3.91
N PHE A 151 -0.69 -11.23 4.06
CA PHE A 151 -1.74 -12.24 4.03
C PHE A 151 -2.74 -12.05 5.17
N SER A 152 -2.24 -11.84 6.40
CA SER A 152 -3.07 -11.66 7.61
C SER A 152 -3.93 -10.39 7.58
N HIS A 153 -3.67 -9.44 6.68
CA HIS A 153 -4.42 -8.20 6.51
C HIS A 153 -5.16 -8.13 5.16
N THR A 154 -5.28 -9.25 4.44
CA THR A 154 -5.94 -9.29 3.12
C THR A 154 -6.73 -10.56 2.85
N TYR A 155 -7.04 -11.37 3.88
CA TYR A 155 -7.93 -12.52 3.72
C TYR A 155 -9.40 -12.10 3.73
N GLY A 156 -10.32 -13.03 3.44
CA GLY A 156 -11.75 -12.73 3.39
C GLY A 156 -12.31 -12.26 4.73
N GLY A 157 -12.98 -11.13 4.72
CA GLY A 157 -13.48 -10.48 5.92
C GLY A 157 -12.55 -9.43 6.52
N PHE A 158 -11.35 -9.25 5.98
CA PHE A 158 -10.46 -8.13 6.32
C PHE A 158 -10.66 -7.01 5.29
N PHE A 159 -11.54 -6.07 5.60
CA PHE A 159 -11.90 -4.97 4.72
C PHE A 159 -11.23 -3.67 5.16
N ASP A 160 -9.93 -3.57 4.90
CA ASP A 160 -9.12 -2.43 5.28
C ASP A 160 -8.16 -1.99 4.16
N THR A 161 -7.58 -0.80 4.32
CA THR A 161 -6.67 -0.16 3.38
C THR A 161 -5.38 -0.95 3.14
N ASP A 162 -5.04 -1.89 4.00
CA ASP A 162 -3.88 -2.76 3.89
C ASP A 162 -3.80 -3.54 2.57
N MET A 163 -4.94 -3.81 1.94
CA MET A 163 -4.97 -4.46 0.63
C MET A 163 -4.19 -3.69 -0.45
N PHE A 164 -4.00 -2.38 -0.27
CA PHE A 164 -3.28 -1.51 -1.20
C PHE A 164 -1.78 -1.41 -0.88
N ASN A 165 -1.35 -1.74 0.35
CA ASN A 165 -0.01 -1.43 0.88
C ASN A 165 1.14 -2.20 0.23
N VAL A 166 0.87 -3.25 -0.53
CA VAL A 166 1.87 -3.96 -1.35
C VAL A 166 1.62 -3.74 -2.84
N LEU A 167 0.36 -3.81 -3.27
CA LEU A 167 0.01 -3.68 -4.69
C LEU A 167 0.44 -2.33 -5.27
N LEU A 168 0.02 -1.21 -4.67
CA LEU A 168 0.28 0.13 -5.21
C LEU A 168 1.77 0.50 -5.17
N PRO A 169 2.53 0.27 -4.09
CA PRO A 169 3.97 0.43 -4.08
C PRO A 169 4.70 -0.36 -5.17
N LEU A 170 4.33 -1.62 -5.37
CA LEU A 170 4.93 -2.43 -6.45
C LEU A 170 4.58 -1.88 -7.84
N MET A 171 3.37 -1.35 -8.06
CA MET A 171 3.00 -0.70 -9.31
C MET A 171 3.83 0.56 -9.57
N ILE A 172 4.08 1.38 -8.53
CA ILE A 172 4.98 2.54 -8.64
C ILE A 172 6.37 2.08 -9.07
N VAL A 173 6.93 1.04 -8.44
CA VAL A 173 8.25 0.51 -8.78
C VAL A 173 8.30 -0.03 -10.21
N VAL A 174 7.26 -0.76 -10.67
CA VAL A 174 7.15 -1.24 -12.05
C VAL A 174 7.29 -0.08 -13.04
N PHE A 175 6.47 0.94 -12.88
CA PHE A 175 6.45 2.04 -13.85
C PHE A 175 7.69 2.94 -13.76
N LEU A 176 8.27 3.13 -12.57
CA LEU A 176 9.57 3.82 -12.46
C LEU A 176 10.70 3.02 -13.12
N THR A 177 10.72 1.71 -12.95
CA THR A 177 11.68 0.82 -13.60
C THR A 177 11.54 0.94 -15.12
N GLU A 178 10.34 0.80 -15.66
CA GLU A 178 10.11 0.95 -17.12
C GLU A 178 10.44 2.36 -17.62
N SER A 179 10.22 3.40 -16.82
CA SER A 179 10.61 4.76 -17.15
C SER A 179 12.13 4.89 -17.33
N VAL A 180 12.92 4.29 -16.45
CA VAL A 180 14.39 4.31 -16.54
C VAL A 180 14.87 3.52 -17.77
N TYR A 181 14.28 2.34 -18.02
CA TYR A 181 14.70 1.45 -19.12
C TYR A 181 14.13 1.84 -20.49
N ALA A 182 13.14 2.71 -20.59
CA ALA A 182 12.57 3.13 -21.86
C ALA A 182 13.61 3.84 -22.73
N SER A 183 13.66 3.52 -24.02
CA SER A 183 14.60 4.12 -24.96
C SER A 183 14.15 5.52 -25.43
N LYS A 184 12.83 5.72 -25.60
CA LYS A 184 12.27 6.98 -26.11
C LYS A 184 11.89 7.93 -24.98
N PRO A 185 12.26 9.23 -25.03
CA PRO A 185 11.92 10.21 -23.99
C PRO A 185 10.41 10.28 -23.68
N LEU A 186 9.56 10.12 -24.70
CA LEU A 186 8.10 10.11 -24.52
C LEU A 186 7.66 9.00 -23.56
N PHE A 187 8.17 7.77 -23.74
CA PHE A 187 7.83 6.65 -22.87
C PHE A 187 8.45 6.79 -21.49
N LYS A 188 9.66 7.38 -21.37
CA LYS A 188 10.24 7.74 -20.07
C LYS A 188 9.29 8.64 -19.27
N GLY A 189 8.81 9.71 -19.90
CA GLY A 189 7.87 10.63 -19.28
C GLY A 189 6.51 9.99 -18.99
N LEU A 190 5.97 9.19 -19.92
CA LEU A 190 4.69 8.51 -19.74
C LEU A 190 4.71 7.55 -18.54
N TYR A 191 5.71 6.68 -18.46
CA TYR A 191 5.83 5.73 -17.36
C TYR A 191 6.08 6.43 -16.01
N ALA A 192 6.92 7.48 -15.98
CA ALA A 192 7.08 8.30 -14.78
C ALA A 192 5.76 8.96 -14.34
N GLY A 193 4.97 9.45 -15.30
CA GLY A 193 3.64 10.00 -15.04
C GLY A 193 2.67 8.97 -14.48
N ILE A 194 2.65 7.76 -15.03
CA ILE A 194 1.82 6.65 -14.51
C ILE A 194 2.27 6.28 -13.08
N ALA A 195 3.58 6.23 -12.81
CA ALA A 195 4.09 6.00 -11.46
C ALA A 195 3.60 7.08 -10.48
N SER A 196 3.59 8.35 -10.90
CA SER A 196 3.08 9.47 -10.10
C SER A 196 1.57 9.34 -9.82
N LEU A 197 0.78 8.86 -10.80
CA LEU A 197 -0.65 8.58 -10.59
C LEU A 197 -0.87 7.47 -9.57
N PHE A 198 -0.08 6.39 -9.62
CA PHE A 198 -0.14 5.33 -8.60
C PHE A 198 0.28 5.84 -7.21
N LEU A 199 1.25 6.77 -7.14
CA LEU A 199 1.62 7.40 -5.87
C LEU A 199 0.46 8.26 -5.31
N GLY A 200 -0.22 9.03 -6.15
CA GLY A 200 -1.41 9.78 -5.74
C GLY A 200 -2.57 8.87 -5.29
N LEU A 201 -2.80 7.78 -6.02
CA LEU A 201 -3.78 6.77 -5.63
C LEU A 201 -3.42 6.12 -4.29
N PHE A 202 -2.14 5.86 -4.05
CA PHE A 202 -1.65 5.33 -2.78
C PHE A 202 -1.84 6.34 -1.63
N ALA A 203 -1.59 7.63 -1.87
CA ALA A 203 -1.84 8.68 -0.90
C ALA A 203 -3.33 8.81 -0.52
N LEU A 204 -4.23 8.59 -1.47
CA LEU A 204 -5.67 8.52 -1.22
C LEU A 204 -6.12 7.19 -0.59
N SER A 205 -5.25 6.18 -0.58
CA SER A 205 -5.56 4.86 0.00
C SER A 205 -5.06 4.72 1.43
N TRP A 206 -3.93 5.34 1.78
CA TRP A 206 -3.29 5.17 3.07
C TRP A 206 -2.41 6.36 3.46
N SER A 207 -2.51 6.80 4.71
CA SER A 207 -1.76 7.95 5.23
C SER A 207 -0.24 7.74 5.27
N GLY A 208 0.21 6.47 5.35
CA GLY A 208 1.64 6.12 5.34
C GLY A 208 2.35 6.23 3.99
N TYR A 209 1.70 6.70 2.93
CA TYR A 209 2.28 6.84 1.58
C TYR A 209 3.62 7.60 1.53
N THR A 210 3.91 8.40 2.54
CA THR A 210 5.14 9.22 2.63
C THR A 210 6.41 8.39 2.61
N TYR A 211 6.39 7.14 3.13
CA TYR A 211 7.55 6.26 3.00
C TYR A 211 7.88 5.96 1.54
N MET A 212 6.85 5.79 0.67
CA MET A 212 7.06 5.57 -0.76
C MET A 212 7.61 6.81 -1.46
N VAL A 213 7.19 8.02 -1.04
CA VAL A 213 7.79 9.28 -1.53
C VAL A 213 9.28 9.30 -1.22
N LEU A 214 9.65 9.06 0.04
CA LEU A 214 11.07 9.06 0.46
C LEU A 214 11.87 7.96 -0.23
N LEU A 215 11.32 6.75 -0.33
CA LEU A 215 11.99 5.62 -0.96
C LEU A 215 12.23 5.87 -2.46
N THR A 216 11.22 6.31 -3.19
CA THR A 216 11.33 6.49 -4.65
C THR A 216 12.17 7.70 -5.02
N PHE A 217 11.99 8.84 -4.35
CA PHE A 217 12.82 10.03 -4.58
C PHE A 217 14.26 9.76 -4.17
N GLY A 218 14.47 9.17 -2.99
CA GLY A 218 15.79 8.81 -2.51
C GLY A 218 16.52 7.87 -3.46
N THR A 219 15.85 6.82 -3.93
CA THR A 219 16.43 5.86 -4.88
C THR A 219 16.82 6.52 -6.19
N LEU A 220 15.95 7.34 -6.78
CA LEU A 220 16.25 8.02 -8.05
C LEU A 220 17.35 9.07 -7.89
N ILE A 221 17.36 9.82 -6.77
CA ILE A 221 18.40 10.79 -6.46
C ILE A 221 19.77 10.10 -6.28
N LEU A 222 19.79 8.99 -5.54
CA LEU A 222 21.05 8.22 -5.31
C LEU A 222 21.51 7.49 -6.56
N PHE A 223 20.62 7.08 -7.45
CA PHE A 223 20.99 6.40 -8.69
C PHE A 223 21.92 7.27 -9.57
N ILE A 224 21.71 8.58 -9.60
CA ILE A 224 22.53 9.50 -10.43
C ILE A 224 24.00 9.51 -10.01
N PRO A 225 24.39 9.79 -8.74
CA PRO A 225 25.79 9.76 -8.34
C PRO A 225 26.38 8.35 -8.40
N ILE A 226 25.62 7.31 -8.09
CA ILE A 226 26.09 5.92 -8.22
C ILE A 226 26.42 5.61 -9.67
N SER A 227 25.54 5.92 -10.62
CA SER A 227 25.81 5.70 -12.04
C SER A 227 26.98 6.54 -12.54
N TYR A 228 27.22 7.76 -12.01
CA TYR A 228 28.39 8.55 -12.31
C TYR A 228 29.69 7.86 -11.86
N ILE A 229 29.69 7.33 -10.65
CA ILE A 229 30.86 6.61 -10.10
C ILE A 229 31.14 5.35 -10.93
N MET A 230 30.10 4.60 -11.30
CA MET A 230 30.23 3.40 -12.13
C MET A 230 30.78 3.74 -13.52
N ASP A 231 30.19 4.73 -14.20
CA ASP A 231 30.64 5.17 -15.52
C ASP A 231 32.10 5.66 -15.51
N LYS A 232 32.52 6.32 -14.39
CA LYS A 232 33.93 6.73 -14.18
C LYS A 232 34.86 5.53 -14.02
N LYS A 233 34.42 4.51 -13.26
CA LYS A 233 35.18 3.26 -13.07
C LYS A 233 35.31 2.49 -14.37
N ASP A 234 34.28 2.52 -15.21
CA ASP A 234 34.26 1.88 -16.53
C ASP A 234 35.07 2.66 -17.60
N GLY A 235 35.75 3.76 -17.22
CA GLY A 235 36.59 4.55 -18.11
C GLY A 235 35.84 5.40 -19.12
N LYS A 236 34.54 5.67 -18.92
CA LYS A 236 33.78 6.55 -19.81
C LYS A 236 34.24 8.00 -19.70
N ASP A 237 34.22 8.72 -20.83
CA ASP A 237 34.54 10.15 -20.83
C ASP A 237 33.44 10.94 -20.12
N LEU A 238 33.79 11.54 -19.00
CA LEU A 238 32.92 12.36 -18.14
C LEU A 238 33.32 13.85 -18.15
N SER A 239 34.12 14.28 -19.14
CA SER A 239 34.59 15.67 -19.27
C SER A 239 33.44 16.68 -19.33
N ASN A 240 32.36 16.33 -20.02
CA ASN A 240 31.14 17.13 -20.09
C ASN A 240 30.05 16.60 -19.15
N LYS A 241 30.12 16.97 -17.87
CA LYS A 241 29.17 16.55 -16.83
C LYS A 241 27.70 16.90 -17.17
N LYS A 242 27.47 18.07 -17.81
CA LYS A 242 26.10 18.50 -18.18
C LYS A 242 25.50 17.57 -19.24
N GLN A 243 26.30 17.20 -20.24
CA GLN A 243 25.88 16.27 -21.29
C GLN A 243 25.67 14.86 -20.70
N TRP A 244 26.58 14.41 -19.83
CA TRP A 244 26.43 13.14 -19.14
C TRP A 244 25.13 13.09 -18.33
N LEU A 245 24.84 14.11 -17.52
CA LEU A 245 23.62 14.18 -16.72
C LEU A 245 22.36 14.14 -17.61
N LYS A 246 22.36 14.88 -18.74
CA LYS A 246 21.26 14.87 -19.70
C LYS A 246 21.02 13.48 -20.31
N ASN A 247 22.09 12.72 -20.51
CA ASN A 247 22.04 11.39 -21.12
C ASN A 247 21.82 10.27 -20.10
N ASN A 248 21.94 10.56 -18.79
CA ASN A 248 21.71 9.57 -17.75
C ASN A 248 20.26 9.06 -17.78
N PRO A 249 20.04 7.74 -17.78
CA PRO A 249 18.72 7.16 -17.98
C PRO A 249 17.69 7.56 -16.91
N ALA A 250 18.12 7.91 -15.70
CA ALA A 250 17.24 8.28 -14.60
C ALA A 250 16.92 9.79 -14.55
N THR A 251 17.65 10.67 -15.24
CA THR A 251 17.46 12.12 -15.11
C THR A 251 16.07 12.57 -15.53
N LEU A 252 15.61 12.18 -16.71
CA LEU A 252 14.27 12.54 -17.17
C LEU A 252 13.16 11.88 -16.34
N PRO A 253 13.21 10.58 -16.03
CA PRO A 253 12.29 9.96 -15.08
C PRO A 253 12.20 10.69 -13.74
N LEU A 254 13.34 11.04 -13.13
CA LEU A 254 13.38 11.76 -11.86
C LEU A 254 12.65 13.09 -11.92
N VAL A 255 12.98 13.93 -12.93
CA VAL A 255 12.40 15.26 -13.08
C VAL A 255 10.88 15.16 -13.30
N VAL A 256 10.44 14.29 -14.21
CA VAL A 256 9.01 14.12 -14.51
C VAL A 256 8.27 13.55 -13.30
N PHE A 257 8.83 12.52 -12.64
CA PHE A 257 8.21 11.89 -11.50
C PHE A 257 8.06 12.87 -10.32
N ILE A 258 9.10 13.64 -9.98
CA ILE A 258 9.05 14.63 -8.90
C ILE A 258 7.98 15.69 -9.20
N ILE A 259 8.02 16.31 -10.39
CA ILE A 259 7.09 17.38 -10.74
C ILE A 259 5.64 16.89 -10.72
N LEU A 260 5.36 15.77 -11.39
CA LEU A 260 4.00 15.23 -11.43
C LEU A 260 3.53 14.71 -10.09
N SER A 261 4.41 14.09 -9.30
CA SER A 261 4.07 13.66 -7.93
C SER A 261 3.70 14.84 -7.03
N ILE A 262 4.46 15.93 -7.06
CA ILE A 262 4.13 17.14 -6.30
C ILE A 262 2.75 17.68 -6.72
N ILE A 263 2.50 17.79 -8.03
CA ILE A 263 1.20 18.28 -8.52
C ILE A 263 0.06 17.35 -8.09
N ILE A 264 0.23 16.03 -8.29
CA ILE A 264 -0.82 15.06 -7.95
C ILE A 264 -1.06 15.01 -6.44
N LEU A 265 -0.01 15.00 -5.62
CA LEU A 265 -0.15 15.01 -4.17
C LEU A 265 -0.79 16.32 -3.68
N ALA A 266 -0.45 17.46 -4.26
CA ALA A 266 -1.11 18.73 -3.94
C ALA A 266 -2.61 18.72 -4.26
N LEU A 267 -3.01 18.04 -5.36
CA LEU A 267 -4.41 17.90 -5.76
C LEU A 267 -5.18 16.83 -4.95
N THR A 268 -4.50 15.83 -4.42
CA THR A 268 -5.12 14.69 -3.70
C THR A 268 -5.16 14.90 -2.19
N VAL A 269 -4.03 15.23 -1.60
CA VAL A 269 -3.88 15.38 -0.13
C VAL A 269 -3.58 16.82 0.32
N GLY A 270 -3.42 17.76 -0.61
CA GLY A 270 -3.24 19.17 -0.30
C GLY A 270 -1.96 19.48 0.47
N SER A 271 -2.03 20.47 1.38
CA SER A 271 -0.89 20.89 2.20
C SER A 271 -0.43 19.86 3.23
N SER A 272 -1.28 18.89 3.59
CA SER A 272 -0.93 17.82 4.53
C SER A 272 0.24 16.96 4.05
N MET A 273 0.56 17.00 2.75
CA MET A 273 1.76 16.38 2.18
C MET A 273 3.05 16.82 2.90
N PHE A 274 3.21 18.12 3.14
CA PHE A 274 4.43 18.65 3.80
C PHE A 274 4.48 18.26 5.27
N GLU A 275 3.35 18.32 5.97
CA GLU A 275 3.23 17.87 7.35
C GLU A 275 3.57 16.39 7.51
N SER A 276 3.04 15.56 6.63
CA SER A 276 3.30 14.11 6.64
C SER A 276 4.78 13.79 6.42
N ILE A 277 5.45 14.46 5.46
CA ILE A 277 6.88 14.25 5.21
C ILE A 277 7.73 14.70 6.40
N THR A 278 7.43 15.87 6.96
CA THR A 278 8.16 16.41 8.14
C THR A 278 7.94 15.53 9.37
N THR A 279 6.74 15.02 9.57
CA THR A 279 6.43 14.07 10.65
C THR A 279 7.22 12.79 10.53
N VAL A 280 7.29 12.17 9.34
CA VAL A 280 8.08 10.95 9.13
C VAL A 280 9.56 11.19 9.35
N LEU A 281 10.11 12.31 8.88
CA LEU A 281 11.51 12.67 9.13
C LEU A 281 11.78 12.98 10.62
N GLY A 282 10.82 13.60 11.31
CA GLY A 282 10.89 13.90 12.74
C GLY A 282 10.67 12.70 13.65
N SER A 283 9.84 11.74 13.24
CA SER A 283 9.49 10.59 14.08
C SER A 283 10.67 9.66 14.36
N ALA A 284 11.66 9.60 13.49
CA ALA A 284 12.90 8.86 13.74
C ALA A 284 13.65 9.38 15.01
N THR A 285 13.49 10.65 15.34
CA THR A 285 14.08 11.26 16.54
C THR A 285 13.11 11.28 17.73
N SER A 286 11.79 11.35 17.47
CA SER A 286 10.76 11.43 18.51
C SER A 286 10.35 10.09 19.09
N LEU A 287 10.49 8.98 18.34
CA LEU A 287 10.22 7.63 18.85
C LEU A 287 11.09 7.28 20.07
N GLN A 288 12.28 7.84 20.18
CA GLN A 288 13.14 7.65 21.37
C GLN A 288 12.60 8.36 22.62
N SER A 289 11.80 9.41 22.47
CA SER A 289 11.23 10.18 23.58
C SER A 289 9.78 9.81 23.93
N ALA A 290 9.12 9.01 23.10
CA ALA A 290 7.69 8.64 23.27
C ALA A 290 7.43 7.71 24.49
N THR A 291 8.47 7.05 25.03
CA THR A 291 8.37 6.22 26.23
C THR A 291 8.10 7.01 27.52
N ALA A 292 8.23 8.34 27.50
CA ALA A 292 8.08 9.20 28.67
C ALA A 292 6.71 9.92 28.77
N GLY A 293 5.79 9.69 27.80
CA GLY A 293 4.49 10.37 27.78
C GLY A 293 3.54 9.81 28.84
N THR A 294 3.16 10.67 29.80
CA THR A 294 2.16 10.35 30.85
C THR A 294 0.74 10.75 30.48
N ALA A 295 0.54 11.31 29.27
CA ALA A 295 -0.79 11.71 28.81
C ALA A 295 -1.68 10.50 28.48
N TYR A 296 -2.89 10.50 29.01
CA TYR A 296 -3.88 9.46 28.72
C TYR A 296 -4.91 9.97 27.68
N PRO A 297 -5.32 9.18 26.69
CA PRO A 297 -4.83 7.84 26.38
C PRO A 297 -3.42 7.86 25.76
N ASN A 298 -2.53 7.00 26.23
CA ASN A 298 -1.19 6.89 25.68
C ASN A 298 -1.20 6.01 24.42
N VAL A 299 -1.42 6.64 23.26
CA VAL A 299 -1.49 5.96 21.97
C VAL A 299 -0.18 5.22 21.60
N TYR A 300 0.97 5.69 22.07
CA TYR A 300 2.27 5.05 21.82
C TYR A 300 2.44 3.69 22.52
N VAL A 301 1.61 3.42 23.52
CA VAL A 301 1.62 2.13 24.24
C VAL A 301 0.49 1.22 23.74
N SER A 302 -0.64 1.80 23.31
CA SER A 302 -1.84 1.07 22.91
C SER A 302 -1.90 0.73 21.42
N VAL A 303 -1.22 1.49 20.56
CA VAL A 303 -1.21 1.27 19.11
C VAL A 303 0.09 0.58 18.71
N GLY A 304 -0.01 -0.63 18.17
CA GLY A 304 1.14 -1.48 17.83
C GLY A 304 2.09 -0.84 16.83
N GLU A 305 1.56 -0.11 15.86
CA GLU A 305 2.31 0.59 14.80
C GLU A 305 3.15 1.76 15.32
N LEU A 306 2.83 2.27 16.50
CA LEU A 306 3.58 3.37 17.14
C LEU A 306 4.65 2.87 18.12
N GLN A 307 4.74 1.55 18.35
CA GLN A 307 5.76 0.96 19.22
C GLN A 307 7.10 0.85 18.47
N ILE A 308 8.19 0.91 19.24
CA ILE A 308 9.53 0.71 18.67
C ILE A 308 9.69 -0.77 18.31
N PRO A 309 9.86 -1.13 17.03
CA PRO A 309 9.99 -2.52 16.62
C PRO A 309 11.31 -3.11 17.13
N GLN A 310 11.24 -4.33 17.65
CA GLN A 310 12.41 -5.12 17.97
C GLN A 310 12.83 -5.98 16.77
N VAL A 311 14.06 -6.46 16.75
CA VAL A 311 14.55 -7.33 15.65
C VAL A 311 13.69 -8.58 15.50
N ILE A 312 13.16 -9.10 16.60
CA ILE A 312 12.29 -10.27 16.55
C ILE A 312 10.94 -9.96 15.90
N ASP A 313 10.41 -8.74 16.06
CA ASP A 313 9.16 -8.32 15.40
C ASP A 313 9.36 -8.25 13.89
N VAL A 314 10.48 -7.66 13.44
CA VAL A 314 10.86 -7.62 12.02
C VAL A 314 11.04 -9.03 11.47
N ALA A 315 11.69 -9.92 12.21
CA ALA A 315 11.87 -11.31 11.81
C ALA A 315 10.53 -12.03 11.67
N ASN A 316 9.62 -11.88 12.64
CA ASN A 316 8.29 -12.50 12.61
C ASN A 316 7.46 -12.01 11.42
N GLN A 317 7.46 -10.71 11.14
CA GLN A 317 6.78 -10.12 9.99
C GLN A 317 7.39 -10.56 8.64
N SER A 318 8.67 -10.90 8.63
CA SER A 318 9.37 -11.39 7.43
C SER A 318 9.22 -12.91 7.21
N GLY A 319 8.44 -13.61 8.01
CA GLY A 319 8.28 -15.06 7.96
C GLY A 319 9.31 -15.84 8.79
N GLY A 320 9.86 -15.20 9.82
CA GLY A 320 10.82 -15.78 10.76
C GLY A 320 12.26 -15.35 10.54
N LEU A 321 13.10 -15.60 11.54
CA LEU A 321 14.50 -15.18 11.53
C LEU A 321 15.30 -15.73 10.34
N PHE A 322 15.05 -16.97 9.93
CA PHE A 322 15.73 -17.57 8.77
C PHE A 322 15.38 -16.85 7.46
N SER A 323 14.12 -16.44 7.27
CA SER A 323 13.70 -15.69 6.09
C SER A 323 14.39 -14.32 6.04
N LEU A 324 14.48 -13.63 7.18
CA LEU A 324 15.20 -12.37 7.30
C LEU A 324 16.68 -12.53 6.99
N LEU A 325 17.36 -13.52 7.58
CA LEU A 325 18.78 -13.80 7.33
C LEU A 325 19.03 -14.14 5.86
N TYR A 326 18.13 -14.92 5.25
CA TYR A 326 18.21 -15.26 3.83
C TYR A 326 18.08 -14.03 2.94
N ALA A 327 17.15 -13.14 3.24
CA ALA A 327 16.97 -11.88 2.52
C ALA A 327 18.21 -10.98 2.62
N VAL A 328 18.79 -10.86 3.81
CA VAL A 328 20.04 -10.11 4.03
C VAL A 328 21.20 -10.74 3.27
N ALA A 329 21.37 -12.07 3.32
CA ALA A 329 22.41 -12.77 2.57
C ALA A 329 22.24 -12.58 1.05
N ALA A 330 21.01 -12.61 0.53
CA ALA A 330 20.71 -12.38 -0.88
C ALA A 330 21.16 -10.98 -1.34
N LEU A 331 21.01 -9.94 -0.50
CA LEU A 331 21.50 -8.59 -0.82
C LEU A 331 23.02 -8.55 -1.00
N PHE A 332 23.79 -9.29 -0.19
CA PHE A 332 25.25 -9.38 -0.33
C PHE A 332 25.69 -10.19 -1.55
N LEU A 333 24.86 -11.13 -2.03
CA LEU A 333 25.17 -11.94 -3.22
C LEU A 333 24.82 -11.24 -4.54
N MET A 334 23.98 -10.20 -4.49
CA MET A 334 23.57 -9.42 -5.67
C MET A 334 24.46 -8.18 -5.90
N GLY A 335 25.28 -7.77 -4.95
CA GLY A 335 26.25 -6.68 -5.04
C GLY A 335 27.62 -7.15 -5.43
#